data_8394ac860dcce63589399e0ab20747c1
#
_entry.id   8394ac860dcce63589399e0ab20747c1
#
_cell.length_a   1.000
_cell.length_b   1.000
_cell.length_c   1.000
_cell.angle_alpha   90.00
_cell.angle_beta   90.00
_cell.angle_gamma   90.00
#
_symmetry.space_group_name_H-M   'P 1'
#
loop_
_entity.id
_entity.type
_entity.pdbx_description
1 polymer ?
#
loop_
_entity_poly.entity_id
_entity_poly.type
_entity_poly.pdbx_seq_one_letter_code
_entity_poly.pdbx_strand_id
1 'polypeptide(L)'
;DLKRLFAYSTVAHAGYMLVGVIALISTSSAGSTTLFYVIGYAITNLTVFFCLQHVINLTQSSSIDSLKGLFHSYPLVSIMLTVSILSLLGIPATVGFMGKVLVFSSAVDNGLAWLAIVGVINSFISAYYYLGILRNIFMSSEKFEQKSNSNNNYILVASLSSLIVLVLGIFPDVLLLSLIHI
;
A
#
# COMPACT_ATOMS: atom_id res chain seq x y z
N ASP A 1 9.28 -0.35 -15.11
CA ASP A 1 9.67 0.84 -14.34
C ASP A 1 8.81 0.94 -13.09
N LEU A 2 9.46 1.02 -11.91
CA LEU A 2 8.81 1.06 -10.60
C LEU A 2 7.91 2.28 -10.43
N LYS A 3 8.35 3.46 -10.86
CA LYS A 3 7.55 4.68 -10.73
C LYS A 3 6.25 4.60 -11.53
N ARG A 4 6.32 4.08 -12.76
CA ARG A 4 5.12 3.87 -13.60
C ARG A 4 4.19 2.83 -12.99
N LEU A 5 4.72 1.73 -12.47
CA LEU A 5 3.93 0.66 -11.86
C LEU A 5 3.12 1.21 -10.67
N PHE A 6 3.75 1.94 -9.75
CA PHE A 6 3.05 2.52 -8.61
C PHE A 6 2.10 3.67 -9.02
N ALA A 7 2.41 4.42 -10.08
CA ALA A 7 1.49 5.41 -10.63
C ALA A 7 0.21 4.76 -11.16
N TYR A 8 0.30 3.65 -11.89
CA TYR A 8 -0.89 2.89 -12.32
C TYR A 8 -1.64 2.25 -11.15
N SER A 9 -0.91 1.79 -10.13
CA SER A 9 -1.52 1.32 -8.88
C SER A 9 -2.38 2.40 -8.22
N THR A 10 -1.94 3.66 -8.25
CA THR A 10 -2.73 4.79 -7.72
C THR A 10 -4.10 4.91 -8.38
N VAL A 11 -4.20 4.66 -9.68
CA VAL A 11 -5.49 4.69 -10.41
C VAL A 11 -6.46 3.64 -9.86
N ALA A 12 -5.98 2.41 -9.58
CA ALA A 12 -6.80 1.36 -8.99
C ALA A 12 -7.30 1.75 -7.59
N HIS A 13 -6.42 2.29 -6.75
CA HIS A 13 -6.79 2.74 -5.40
C HIS A 13 -7.73 3.95 -5.41
N ALA A 14 -7.58 4.88 -6.36
CA ALA A 14 -8.54 5.95 -6.57
C ALA A 14 -9.93 5.40 -6.92
N GLY A 15 -10.00 4.33 -7.72
CA GLY A 15 -11.25 3.62 -7.99
C GLY A 15 -11.91 3.09 -6.71
N TYR A 16 -11.15 2.49 -5.77
CA TYR A 16 -11.70 2.03 -4.49
C TYR A 16 -12.20 3.21 -3.62
N MET A 17 -11.49 4.35 -3.62
CA MET A 17 -11.95 5.55 -2.92
C MET A 17 -13.28 6.07 -3.50
N LEU A 18 -13.43 6.03 -4.83
CA LEU A 18 -14.69 6.40 -5.50
C LEU A 18 -15.86 5.48 -5.10
N VAL A 19 -15.62 4.18 -4.91
CA VAL A 19 -16.65 3.26 -4.39
C VAL A 19 -17.14 3.74 -3.03
N GLY A 20 -16.23 4.14 -2.13
CA GLY A 20 -16.60 4.70 -0.82
C GLY A 20 -17.37 6.02 -0.93
N VAL A 21 -16.95 6.91 -1.83
CA VAL A 21 -17.63 8.18 -2.08
C VAL A 21 -19.06 7.97 -2.62
N ILE A 22 -19.27 6.99 -3.50
CA ILE A 22 -20.61 6.67 -4.01
C ILE A 22 -21.50 6.12 -2.88
N ALA A 23 -20.95 5.31 -1.97
CA ALA A 23 -21.68 4.81 -0.82
C ALA A 23 -22.13 5.93 0.16
N LEU A 24 -21.42 7.06 0.20
CA LEU A 24 -21.80 8.25 0.97
C LEU A 24 -23.15 8.85 0.59
N ILE A 25 -23.57 8.69 -0.66
CA ILE A 25 -24.85 9.22 -1.14
C ILE A 25 -26.04 8.59 -0.38
N SER A 26 -25.86 7.35 0.07
CA SER A 26 -26.91 6.58 0.73
C SER A 26 -26.78 6.56 2.25
N THR A 27 -25.57 6.69 2.81
CA THR A 27 -25.34 6.56 4.26
C THR A 27 -24.17 7.41 4.73
N SER A 28 -24.39 8.26 5.74
CA SER A 28 -23.35 9.14 6.31
C SER A 28 -22.17 8.38 6.93
N SER A 29 -22.40 7.16 7.46
CA SER A 29 -21.32 6.33 8.02
C SER A 29 -20.26 5.87 7.00
N ALA A 30 -20.57 5.91 5.71
CA ALA A 30 -19.59 5.64 4.65
C ALA A 30 -18.45 6.67 4.60
N GLY A 31 -18.63 7.85 5.24
CA GLY A 31 -17.60 8.88 5.34
C GLY A 31 -16.39 8.44 6.13
N SER A 32 -16.58 7.95 7.33
CA SER A 32 -15.50 7.48 8.21
C SER A 32 -14.73 6.32 7.59
N THR A 33 -15.42 5.37 6.94
CA THR A 33 -14.78 4.23 6.25
C THR A 33 -13.94 4.66 5.06
N THR A 34 -14.46 5.62 4.27
CA THR A 34 -13.73 6.18 3.13
C THR A 34 -12.50 6.97 3.59
N LEU A 35 -12.64 7.81 4.61
CA LEU A 35 -11.52 8.56 5.20
C LEU A 35 -10.45 7.63 5.78
N PHE A 36 -10.86 6.57 6.48
CA PHE A 36 -9.94 5.55 6.97
C PHE A 36 -9.10 4.97 5.83
N TYR A 37 -9.76 4.61 4.71
CA TYR A 37 -9.06 4.08 3.55
C TYR A 37 -8.09 5.09 2.92
N VAL A 38 -8.51 6.35 2.75
CA VAL A 38 -7.66 7.43 2.21
C VAL A 38 -6.40 7.64 3.06
N ILE A 39 -6.56 7.73 4.39
CA ILE A 39 -5.45 7.92 5.32
C ILE A 39 -4.51 6.70 5.30
N GLY A 40 -5.06 5.49 5.39
CA GLY A 40 -4.28 4.26 5.34
C GLY A 40 -3.49 4.11 4.03
N TYR A 41 -4.12 4.45 2.90
CA TYR A 41 -3.49 4.47 1.59
C TYR A 41 -2.37 5.52 1.51
N ALA A 42 -2.59 6.74 2.01
CA ALA A 42 -1.59 7.79 2.01
C ALA A 42 -0.34 7.37 2.81
N ILE A 43 -0.51 6.82 4.01
CA ILE A 43 0.60 6.34 4.86
C ILE A 43 1.34 5.19 4.18
N THR A 44 0.63 4.24 3.58
CA THR A 44 1.23 3.12 2.84
C THR A 44 2.06 3.62 1.66
N ASN A 45 1.54 4.58 0.88
CA ASN A 45 2.28 5.18 -0.23
C ASN A 45 3.53 5.93 0.23
N LEU A 46 3.46 6.68 1.33
CA LEU A 46 4.64 7.33 1.90
C LEU A 46 5.75 6.30 2.13
N THR A 47 5.44 5.17 2.77
CA THR A 47 6.43 4.10 3.00
C THR A 47 7.02 3.59 1.68
N VAL A 48 6.16 3.27 0.70
CA VAL A 48 6.60 2.78 -0.61
C VAL A 48 7.54 3.77 -1.28
N PHE A 49 7.13 5.04 -1.38
CA PHE A 49 7.92 6.04 -2.12
C PHE A 49 9.25 6.37 -1.42
N PHE A 50 9.30 6.42 -0.09
CA PHE A 50 10.56 6.62 0.63
C PHE A 50 11.51 5.43 0.49
N CYS A 51 11.00 4.19 0.56
CA CYS A 51 11.80 2.99 0.28
C CYS A 51 12.32 2.98 -1.17
N LEU A 52 11.45 3.27 -2.14
CA LEU A 52 11.84 3.32 -3.55
C LEU A 52 12.85 4.44 -3.83
N GLN A 53 12.66 5.62 -3.24
CA GLN A 53 13.60 6.72 -3.41
C GLN A 53 14.98 6.36 -2.84
N HIS A 54 15.01 5.67 -1.68
CA HIS A 54 16.26 5.17 -1.12
C HIS A 54 16.95 4.19 -2.08
N VAL A 55 16.23 3.20 -2.62
CA VAL A 55 16.78 2.23 -3.57
C VAL A 55 17.23 2.89 -4.87
N ILE A 56 16.44 3.81 -5.43
CA ILE A 56 16.78 4.53 -6.66
C ILE A 56 18.04 5.36 -6.45
N ASN A 57 18.22 6.00 -5.30
CA ASN A 57 19.43 6.75 -4.98
C ASN A 57 20.65 5.82 -4.88
N LEU A 58 20.50 4.60 -4.33
CA LEU A 58 21.57 3.62 -4.25
C LEU A 58 21.96 3.04 -5.62
N THR A 59 20.98 2.70 -6.45
CA THR A 59 21.19 1.96 -7.70
C THR A 59 21.26 2.84 -8.94
N GLN A 60 20.83 4.13 -8.82
CA GLN A 60 20.67 5.07 -9.93
C GLN A 60 19.76 4.51 -11.05
N SER A 61 18.79 3.68 -10.67
CA SER A 61 17.85 3.04 -11.60
C SER A 61 16.44 2.92 -10.99
N SER A 62 15.41 3.13 -11.81
CA SER A 62 14.00 2.90 -11.47
C SER A 62 13.45 1.58 -12.03
N SER A 63 14.30 0.72 -12.56
CA SER A 63 13.90 -0.59 -13.06
C SER A 63 13.47 -1.53 -11.91
N ILE A 64 12.54 -2.43 -12.18
CA ILE A 64 12.18 -3.53 -11.25
C ILE A 64 13.41 -4.43 -10.95
N ASP A 65 14.33 -4.57 -11.89
CA ASP A 65 15.56 -5.34 -11.71
C ASP A 65 16.49 -4.74 -10.66
N SER A 66 16.42 -3.44 -10.38
CA SER A 66 17.20 -2.80 -9.32
C SER A 66 16.85 -3.27 -7.90
N LEU A 67 15.75 -4.00 -7.74
CA LEU A 67 15.35 -4.61 -6.45
C LEU A 67 15.98 -5.99 -6.22
N LYS A 68 16.64 -6.57 -7.21
CA LYS A 68 17.26 -7.89 -7.09
C LYS A 68 18.35 -7.89 -6.02
N GLY A 69 18.28 -8.87 -5.12
CA GLY A 69 19.23 -9.01 -4.02
C GLY A 69 19.11 -7.97 -2.90
N LEU A 70 18.10 -7.08 -2.95
CA LEU A 70 17.90 -6.02 -1.96
C LEU A 70 17.81 -6.59 -0.53
N PHE A 71 17.11 -7.71 -0.34
CA PHE A 71 16.93 -8.32 0.98
C PHE A 71 18.27 -8.70 1.65
N HIS A 72 19.24 -9.17 0.88
CA HIS A 72 20.54 -9.57 1.42
C HIS A 72 21.41 -8.37 1.84
N SER A 73 21.28 -7.24 1.16
CA SER A 73 22.11 -6.04 1.41
C SER A 73 21.41 -5.03 2.34
N TYR A 74 20.10 -4.87 2.20
CA TYR A 74 19.28 -3.91 2.94
C TYR A 74 17.99 -4.55 3.47
N PRO A 75 18.08 -5.48 4.45
CA PRO A 75 16.91 -6.24 4.93
C PRO A 75 15.82 -5.36 5.51
N LEU A 76 16.16 -4.29 6.24
CA LEU A 76 15.18 -3.37 6.82
C LEU A 76 14.34 -2.68 5.74
N VAL A 77 14.98 -2.14 4.70
CA VAL A 77 14.28 -1.49 3.58
C VAL A 77 13.39 -2.49 2.84
N SER A 78 13.88 -3.71 2.65
CA SER A 78 13.13 -4.80 2.03
C SER A 78 11.88 -5.19 2.81
N ILE A 79 11.98 -5.28 4.14
CA ILE A 79 10.84 -5.59 5.02
C ILE A 79 9.80 -4.46 4.98
N MET A 80 10.22 -3.20 5.11
CA MET A 80 9.31 -2.06 5.05
C MET A 80 8.59 -1.97 3.71
N LEU A 81 9.31 -2.15 2.61
CA LEU A 81 8.73 -2.18 1.27
C LEU A 81 7.75 -3.35 1.10
N THR A 82 8.10 -4.53 1.65
CA THR A 82 7.22 -5.70 1.64
C THR A 82 5.92 -5.45 2.40
N VAL A 83 6.00 -4.94 3.64
CA VAL A 83 4.82 -4.61 4.45
C VAL A 83 3.89 -3.67 3.69
N SER A 84 4.45 -2.65 3.04
CA SER A 84 3.66 -1.68 2.28
C SER A 84 3.03 -2.30 1.03
N ILE A 85 3.74 -3.15 0.31
CA ILE A 85 3.21 -3.89 -0.85
C ILE A 85 2.09 -4.85 -0.41
N LEU A 86 2.26 -5.56 0.71
CA LEU A 86 1.21 -6.42 1.26
C LEU A 86 -0.02 -5.62 1.69
N SER A 87 0.18 -4.39 2.18
CA SER A 87 -0.91 -3.46 2.49
C SER A 87 -1.66 -3.01 1.24
N LEU A 88 -0.95 -2.63 0.16
CA LEU A 88 -1.57 -2.29 -1.13
C LEU A 88 -2.31 -3.48 -1.74
N LEU A 89 -1.79 -4.69 -1.59
CA LEU A 89 -2.46 -5.94 -1.95
C LEU A 89 -3.77 -6.13 -1.17
N GLY A 90 -3.77 -5.76 0.10
CA GLY A 90 -4.87 -6.02 1.02
C GLY A 90 -4.73 -7.38 1.71
N ILE A 91 -3.53 -7.68 2.24
CA ILE A 91 -3.31 -8.85 3.09
C ILE A 91 -3.76 -8.54 4.53
N PRO A 92 -4.43 -9.49 5.23
CA PRO A 92 -4.84 -9.30 6.62
C PRO A 92 -3.72 -8.77 7.53
N ALA A 93 -4.09 -8.09 8.60
CA ALA A 93 -3.21 -7.38 9.53
C ALA A 93 -2.53 -6.11 8.96
N THR A 94 -2.98 -5.60 7.82
CA THR A 94 -2.52 -4.33 7.26
C THR A 94 -3.66 -3.32 7.13
N VAL A 95 -3.34 -2.03 7.19
CA VAL A 95 -4.35 -0.96 7.05
C VAL A 95 -5.05 -0.99 5.70
N GLY A 96 -4.36 -1.41 4.63
CA GLY A 96 -4.95 -1.53 3.29
C GLY A 96 -6.02 -2.62 3.19
N PHE A 97 -5.85 -3.73 3.92
CA PHE A 97 -6.88 -4.76 4.03
C PHE A 97 -8.12 -4.22 4.74
N MET A 98 -7.95 -3.67 5.95
CA MET A 98 -9.05 -3.13 6.73
C MET A 98 -9.81 -2.04 5.98
N GLY A 99 -9.08 -1.13 5.33
CA GLY A 99 -9.69 -0.10 4.51
C GLY A 99 -10.53 -0.63 3.35
N LYS A 100 -10.04 -1.64 2.62
CA LYS A 100 -10.81 -2.30 1.54
C LYS A 100 -12.05 -3.00 2.09
N VAL A 101 -11.92 -3.75 3.18
CA VAL A 101 -13.07 -4.43 3.82
C VAL A 101 -14.14 -3.42 4.20
N LEU A 102 -13.76 -2.32 4.86
CA LEU A 102 -14.70 -1.28 5.29
C LEU A 102 -15.40 -0.60 4.11
N VAL A 103 -14.66 -0.21 3.07
CA VAL A 103 -15.23 0.44 1.88
C VAL A 103 -16.14 -0.51 1.11
N PHE A 104 -15.73 -1.77 0.92
CA PHE A 104 -16.56 -2.74 0.19
C PHE A 104 -17.78 -3.18 0.98
N SER A 105 -17.69 -3.36 2.31
CA SER A 105 -18.86 -3.61 3.17
C SER A 105 -19.85 -2.46 3.06
N SER A 106 -19.37 -1.22 3.18
CA SER A 106 -20.23 -0.05 3.03
C SER A 106 -20.94 0.00 1.67
N ALA A 107 -20.25 -0.39 0.59
CA ALA A 107 -20.87 -0.48 -0.74
C ALA A 107 -21.96 -1.57 -0.81
N VAL A 108 -21.70 -2.74 -0.22
CA VAL A 108 -22.67 -3.85 -0.16
C VAL A 108 -23.92 -3.46 0.63
N ASP A 109 -23.75 -2.85 1.80
CA ASP A 109 -24.83 -2.39 2.68
C ASP A 109 -25.74 -1.36 2.00
N ASN A 110 -25.20 -0.62 1.03
CA ASN A 110 -25.93 0.36 0.22
C ASN A 110 -26.44 -0.18 -1.12
N GLY A 111 -26.50 -1.52 -1.29
CA GLY A 111 -27.04 -2.17 -2.47
C GLY A 111 -26.09 -2.13 -3.69
N LEU A 112 -24.84 -1.72 -3.52
CA LEU A 112 -23.84 -1.57 -4.57
C LEU A 112 -22.86 -2.78 -4.59
N ALA A 113 -23.35 -3.97 -4.29
CA ALA A 113 -22.53 -5.20 -4.23
C ALA A 113 -21.71 -5.45 -5.50
N TRP A 114 -22.23 -5.07 -6.67
CA TRP A 114 -21.53 -5.21 -7.93
C TRP A 114 -20.23 -4.39 -7.99
N LEU A 115 -20.20 -3.19 -7.37
CA LEU A 115 -18.99 -2.37 -7.25
C LEU A 115 -17.94 -3.05 -6.36
N ALA A 116 -18.36 -3.65 -5.26
CA ALA A 116 -17.47 -4.43 -4.39
C ALA A 116 -16.86 -5.61 -5.15
N ILE A 117 -17.66 -6.34 -5.93
CA ILE A 117 -17.17 -7.46 -6.77
C ILE A 117 -16.12 -6.98 -7.78
N VAL A 118 -16.39 -5.90 -8.51
CA VAL A 118 -15.42 -5.31 -9.45
C VAL A 118 -14.14 -4.90 -8.72
N GLY A 119 -14.26 -4.29 -7.54
CA GLY A 119 -13.12 -3.90 -6.71
C GLY A 119 -12.27 -5.09 -6.28
N VAL A 120 -12.90 -6.19 -5.84
CA VAL A 120 -12.19 -7.43 -5.47
C VAL A 120 -11.47 -8.04 -6.66
N ILE A 121 -12.11 -8.14 -7.82
CA ILE A 121 -11.48 -8.65 -9.05
C ILE A 121 -10.26 -7.80 -9.41
N ASN A 122 -10.39 -6.48 -9.38
CA ASN A 122 -9.27 -5.58 -9.66
C ASN A 122 -8.13 -5.73 -8.64
N SER A 123 -8.44 -6.04 -7.37
CA SER A 123 -7.45 -6.33 -6.34
C SER A 123 -6.66 -7.61 -6.65
N PHE A 124 -7.31 -8.65 -7.19
CA PHE A 124 -6.63 -9.87 -7.66
C PHE A 124 -5.73 -9.60 -8.87
N ILE A 125 -6.17 -8.78 -9.82
CA ILE A 125 -5.34 -8.38 -10.96
C ILE A 125 -4.08 -7.66 -10.48
N SER A 126 -4.21 -6.78 -9.49
CA SER A 126 -3.08 -6.04 -8.93
C SER A 126 -2.09 -6.93 -8.19
N ALA A 127 -2.52 -8.07 -7.65
CA ALA A 127 -1.65 -9.04 -7.01
C ALA A 127 -0.52 -9.52 -7.93
N TYR A 128 -0.80 -9.71 -9.21
CA TYR A 128 0.18 -10.19 -10.18
C TYR A 128 1.44 -9.31 -10.23
N TYR A 129 1.29 -8.00 -10.37
CA TYR A 129 2.45 -7.12 -10.46
C TYR A 129 3.12 -6.85 -9.11
N TYR A 130 2.38 -6.85 -8.00
CA TYR A 130 2.97 -6.72 -6.68
C TYR A 130 3.79 -7.94 -6.25
N LEU A 131 3.29 -9.14 -6.53
CA LEU A 131 4.05 -10.38 -6.28
C LEU A 131 5.32 -10.43 -7.14
N GLY A 132 5.29 -9.88 -8.37
CA GLY A 132 6.48 -9.73 -9.21
C GLY A 132 7.58 -8.89 -8.55
N ILE A 133 7.21 -7.82 -7.83
CA ILE A 133 8.17 -7.01 -7.06
C ILE A 133 8.75 -7.83 -5.90
N LEU A 134 7.90 -8.47 -5.10
CA LEU A 134 8.33 -9.28 -3.96
C LEU A 134 9.26 -10.41 -4.39
N ARG A 135 8.95 -11.05 -5.52
CA ARG A 135 9.82 -12.08 -6.10
C ARG A 135 11.23 -11.54 -6.36
N ASN A 136 11.38 -10.36 -6.96
CA ASN A 136 12.68 -9.77 -7.22
C ASN A 136 13.44 -9.44 -5.94
N ILE A 137 12.76 -8.97 -4.89
CA ILE A 137 13.39 -8.64 -3.60
C ILE A 137 13.96 -9.89 -2.92
N PHE A 138 13.21 -11.01 -2.90
CA PHE A 138 13.53 -12.17 -2.07
C PHE A 138 14.12 -13.36 -2.82
N MET A 139 13.70 -13.59 -4.07
CA MET A 139 14.05 -14.82 -4.81
C MET A 139 15.22 -14.65 -5.79
N SER A 140 15.80 -13.44 -5.88
CA SER A 140 16.96 -13.24 -6.73
C SER A 140 18.23 -13.64 -6.01
N SER A 141 19.03 -14.50 -6.64
CA SER A 141 20.40 -14.82 -6.22
C SER A 141 21.45 -13.80 -6.71
N GLU A 142 21.02 -12.80 -7.48
CA GLU A 142 21.89 -11.74 -7.95
C GLU A 142 22.32 -10.85 -6.77
N LYS A 143 23.55 -10.35 -6.84
CA LYS A 143 24.05 -9.38 -5.84
C LYS A 143 23.43 -8.02 -6.11
N PHE A 144 23.03 -7.34 -5.02
CA PHE A 144 22.54 -5.97 -5.12
C PHE A 144 23.65 -5.03 -5.58
N GLU A 145 23.41 -4.30 -6.68
CA GLU A 145 24.38 -3.37 -7.26
C GLU A 145 24.20 -1.97 -6.65
N GLN A 146 25.05 -1.65 -5.68
CA GLN A 146 25.11 -0.30 -5.13
C GLN A 146 26.06 0.56 -5.97
N LYS A 147 25.56 1.67 -6.51
CA LYS A 147 26.33 2.64 -7.34
C LYS A 147 26.59 3.97 -6.63
N SER A 148 25.82 4.27 -5.57
CA SER A 148 25.90 5.54 -4.86
C SER A 148 25.51 5.37 -3.41
N ASN A 149 25.68 6.41 -2.59
CA ASN A 149 25.19 6.47 -1.22
C ASN A 149 23.82 7.15 -1.18
N SER A 150 22.96 6.69 -0.27
CA SER A 150 21.66 7.30 -0.03
C SER A 150 21.55 7.86 1.38
N ASN A 151 20.71 8.88 1.55
CA ASN A 151 20.47 9.50 2.86
C ASN A 151 19.59 8.59 3.74
N ASN A 152 20.01 8.38 4.98
CA ASN A 152 19.29 7.56 5.96
C ASN A 152 17.95 8.18 6.41
N ASN A 153 17.71 9.45 6.14
CA ASN A 153 16.43 10.09 6.48
C ASN A 153 15.24 9.41 5.82
N TYR A 154 15.41 8.86 4.61
CA TYR A 154 14.36 8.08 3.93
C TYR A 154 13.96 6.83 4.71
N ILE A 155 14.95 6.15 5.32
CA ILE A 155 14.72 4.93 6.11
C ILE A 155 13.94 5.26 7.37
N LEU A 156 14.25 6.38 8.04
CA LEU A 156 13.57 6.78 9.27
C LEU A 156 12.07 7.04 9.01
N VAL A 157 11.73 7.82 7.99
CA VAL A 157 10.33 8.10 7.64
C VAL A 157 9.61 6.81 7.21
N ALA A 158 10.27 5.98 6.39
CA ALA A 158 9.70 4.71 5.95
C ALA A 158 9.46 3.74 7.13
N SER A 159 10.33 3.70 8.13
CA SER A 159 10.16 2.81 9.30
C SER A 159 8.98 3.24 10.16
N LEU A 160 8.83 4.53 10.43
CA LEU A 160 7.71 5.07 11.19
C LEU A 160 6.38 4.81 10.47
N SER A 161 6.30 5.14 9.17
CA SER A 161 5.08 4.92 8.40
C SER A 161 4.74 3.44 8.22
N SER A 162 5.73 2.56 8.04
CA SER A 162 5.54 1.10 7.98
C SER A 162 4.97 0.53 9.29
N LEU A 163 5.44 1.02 10.43
CA LEU A 163 4.90 0.63 11.74
C LEU A 163 3.43 1.05 11.87
N ILE A 164 3.10 2.28 11.46
CA ILE A 164 1.71 2.77 11.48
C ILE A 164 0.81 1.92 10.59
N VAL A 165 1.28 1.47 9.43
CA VAL A 165 0.53 0.58 8.51
C VAL A 165 0.10 -0.72 9.22
N LEU A 166 0.98 -1.31 10.04
CA LEU A 166 0.67 -2.53 10.80
C LEU A 166 -0.22 -2.23 12.00
N VAL A 167 0.08 -1.18 12.77
CA VAL A 167 -0.71 -0.79 13.95
C VAL A 167 -2.16 -0.52 13.56
N LEU A 168 -2.40 0.28 12.53
CA LEU A 168 -3.76 0.59 12.05
C LEU A 168 -4.42 -0.61 11.36
N GLY A 169 -3.65 -1.56 10.86
CA GLY A 169 -4.19 -2.80 10.31
C GLY A 169 -4.69 -3.78 11.38
N ILE A 170 -4.02 -3.83 12.53
CA ILE A 170 -4.37 -4.71 13.65
C ILE A 170 -5.39 -4.05 14.58
N PHE A 171 -5.25 -2.74 14.80
CA PHE A 171 -6.11 -1.93 15.67
C PHE A 171 -6.79 -0.79 14.89
N PRO A 172 -7.73 -1.11 13.97
CA PRO A 172 -8.39 -0.09 13.14
C PRO A 172 -9.22 0.90 13.98
N ASP A 173 -9.72 0.46 15.13
CA ASP A 173 -10.55 1.27 16.02
C ASP A 173 -9.86 2.53 16.51
N VAL A 174 -8.54 2.53 16.64
CA VAL A 174 -7.75 3.71 17.04
C VAL A 174 -8.00 4.89 16.09
N LEU A 175 -8.08 4.63 14.79
CA LEU A 175 -8.36 5.67 13.81
C LEU A 175 -9.85 5.84 13.58
N LEU A 176 -10.64 4.75 13.52
CA LEU A 176 -12.08 4.81 13.26
C LEU A 176 -12.84 5.60 14.32
N LEU A 177 -12.53 5.40 15.62
CA LEU A 177 -13.16 6.15 16.70
C LEU A 177 -12.90 7.65 16.58
N SER A 178 -11.72 8.06 16.15
CA SER A 178 -11.45 9.49 15.92
C SER A 178 -12.20 10.06 14.70
N LEU A 179 -12.50 9.23 13.71
CA LEU A 179 -13.19 9.63 12.47
C LEU A 179 -14.74 9.64 12.61
N ILE A 180 -15.30 8.89 13.58
CA ILE A 180 -16.74 8.87 13.84
C ILE A 180 -17.19 10.19 14.50
N HIS A 181 -16.29 10.92 15.15
CA HIS A 181 -16.59 12.20 15.80
C HIS A 181 -16.46 13.42 14.87
N ILE A 182 -16.11 13.23 13.60
CA ILE A 182 -16.06 14.26 12.55
C ILE A 182 -17.33 14.19 11.69
#